data_f8d2f86b99c6683e4452d183a252b98b
#
_entry.id   f8d2f86b99c6683e4452d183a252b98b
#
_cell.length_a   1.000
_cell.length_b   1.000
_cell.length_c   1.000
_cell.angle_alpha   90.00
_cell.angle_beta   90.00
_cell.angle_gamma   90.00
#
_symmetry.space_group_name_H-M   'P 1'
#
loop_
_entity.id
_entity.type
_entity.pdbx_description
1 polymer ?
#
loop_
_entity_poly.entity_id
_entity_poly.type
_entity_poly.pdbx_seq_one_letter_code
_entity_poly.pdbx_strand_id
1 'polypeptide(L)' 'MIVDAYNMPQTMAFYEQNGFTTVFSTEQQEKDYRHITSETPLSTRWMYYDLMKTVKEYR' A
#
# COMPACT_ATOMS: atom_id res chain seq x y z
N MET A 1 -9.89 5.71 -2.18
CA MET A 1 -8.91 6.65 -1.58
C MET A 1 -7.54 6.02 -1.57
N ILE A 2 -6.56 6.72 -2.08
CA ILE A 2 -5.17 6.23 -2.13
C ILE A 2 -4.31 7.12 -1.24
N VAL A 3 -3.44 6.50 -0.45
CA VAL A 3 -2.51 7.23 0.42
C VAL A 3 -1.08 6.80 0.15
N ASP A 4 -0.13 7.68 0.44
CA ASP A 4 1.30 7.39 0.43
C ASP A 4 1.71 7.03 1.85
N ALA A 5 1.85 5.74 2.13
CA ALA A 5 2.26 5.28 3.45
C ALA A 5 3.78 5.13 3.48
N TYR A 6 4.42 5.54 4.58
CA TYR A 6 5.85 5.30 4.73
C TYR A 6 6.13 3.80 4.64
N ASN A 7 7.18 3.45 3.89
CA ASN A 7 7.55 2.05 3.68
C ASN A 7 8.28 1.50 4.91
N MET A 8 7.59 1.45 6.03
CA MET A 8 8.09 0.95 7.31
C MET A 8 7.12 -0.08 7.85
N PRO A 9 7.61 -1.16 8.48
CA PRO A 9 6.71 -2.21 8.99
C PRO A 9 5.60 -1.70 9.89
N GLN A 10 5.93 -0.77 10.79
CA GLN A 10 4.94 -0.22 11.72
C GLN A 10 3.85 0.57 10.99
N THR A 11 4.24 1.41 10.05
CA THR A 11 3.29 2.23 9.30
C THR A 11 2.41 1.34 8.41
N MET A 12 3.03 0.38 7.72
CA MET A 12 2.27 -0.54 6.85
C MET A 12 1.26 -1.33 7.67
N ALA A 13 1.65 -1.83 8.83
CA ALA A 13 0.76 -2.59 9.71
C ALA A 13 -0.41 -1.72 10.18
N PHE A 14 -0.16 -0.45 10.51
CA PHE A 14 -1.20 0.47 10.93
C PHE A 14 -2.28 0.61 9.85
N TYR A 15 -1.84 0.86 8.60
CA TYR A 15 -2.79 1.02 7.51
C TYR A 15 -3.53 -0.28 7.19
N GLU A 16 -2.84 -1.41 7.26
CA GLU A 16 -3.48 -2.72 7.01
C GLU A 16 -4.56 -3.01 8.05
N GLN A 17 -4.31 -2.67 9.32
CA GLN A 17 -5.29 -2.85 10.37
C GLN A 17 -6.52 -1.97 10.18
N ASN A 18 -6.36 -0.88 9.45
CA ASN A 18 -7.45 0.04 9.17
C ASN A 18 -8.11 -0.19 7.81
N GLY A 19 -7.87 -1.36 7.20
CA GLY A 19 -8.54 -1.74 5.97
C GLY A 19 -7.85 -1.33 4.70
N PHE A 20 -6.62 -0.84 4.77
CA PHE A 20 -5.85 -0.46 3.60
C PHE A 20 -5.06 -1.65 3.05
N THR A 21 -4.86 -1.66 1.75
CA THR A 21 -4.10 -2.69 1.04
C THR A 21 -3.15 -2.01 0.07
N THR A 22 -1.98 -2.63 -0.13
CA THR A 22 -1.03 -2.07 -1.11
C THR A 22 -1.61 -2.16 -2.52
N VAL A 23 -1.41 -1.10 -3.30
CA VAL A 23 -1.88 -1.04 -4.69
C VAL A 23 -1.14 -2.05 -5.55
N PHE A 24 0.16 -2.22 -5.30
CA PHE A 24 0.99 -3.16 -6.04
C PHE A 24 1.46 -4.27 -5.11
N SER A 25 1.50 -5.51 -5.62
CA SER A 25 1.90 -6.66 -4.80
C SER A 25 3.38 -6.63 -4.44
N THR A 26 4.23 -6.01 -5.26
CA THR A 26 5.67 -5.91 -4.98
C THR A 26 6.16 -4.48 -5.18
N GLU A 27 7.28 -4.13 -4.53
CA GLU A 27 7.93 -2.84 -4.74
C GLU A 27 8.38 -2.66 -6.18
N GLN A 28 8.83 -3.74 -6.82
CA GLN A 28 9.30 -3.65 -8.19
C GLN A 28 8.19 -3.23 -9.13
N GLN A 29 6.99 -3.76 -8.95
CA GLN A 29 5.84 -3.35 -9.75
C GLN A 29 5.52 -1.88 -9.56
N GLU A 30 5.58 -1.41 -8.33
CA GLU A 30 5.31 0.00 -8.04
C GLU A 30 6.37 0.90 -8.64
N LYS A 31 7.65 0.52 -8.55
CA LYS A 31 8.74 1.27 -9.17
C LYS A 31 8.56 1.38 -10.67
N ASP A 32 8.20 0.28 -11.31
CA ASP A 32 7.98 0.26 -12.77
C ASP A 32 6.85 1.20 -13.16
N TYR A 33 5.76 1.17 -12.43
CA TYR A 33 4.62 2.04 -12.70
C TYR A 33 4.95 3.50 -12.50
N ARG A 34 5.70 3.82 -11.44
CA ARG A 34 6.07 5.20 -11.10
C ARG A 34 7.32 5.68 -11.83
N HIS A 35 7.89 4.83 -12.70
CA HIS A 35 9.11 5.14 -13.48
C HIS A 35 10.30 5.48 -12.59
N ILE A 36 10.42 4.78 -11.46
CA ILE A 36 11.55 4.94 -10.54
C ILE A 36 12.59 3.89 -10.88
N THR A 37 13.78 4.32 -11.27
CA THR A 37 14.86 3.43 -11.67
C THR A 37 15.92 3.21 -10.57
N SER A 38 15.73 3.82 -9.42
CA SER A 38 16.66 3.68 -8.30
C SER A 38 16.69 2.25 -7.76
N GLU A 39 17.87 1.78 -7.33
CA GLU A 39 17.99 0.49 -6.69
C GLU A 39 17.63 0.53 -5.21
N THR A 40 17.50 1.72 -4.63
CA THR A 40 17.13 1.86 -3.23
C THR A 40 15.67 1.49 -3.02
N PRO A 41 15.31 0.97 -1.82
CA PRO A 41 13.91 0.73 -1.51
C PRO A 41 13.06 2.00 -1.60
N LEU A 42 11.78 1.83 -1.91
CA LEU A 42 10.86 2.96 -1.93
C LEU A 42 10.72 3.54 -0.52
N SER A 43 10.70 4.86 -0.42
CA SER A 43 10.47 5.53 0.87
C SER A 43 8.99 5.49 1.25
N THR A 44 8.09 5.40 0.27
CA THR A 44 6.65 5.29 0.51
C THR A 44 6.06 4.23 -0.40
N ARG A 45 4.91 3.69 0.00
CA ARG A 45 4.15 2.73 -0.78
C ARG A 45 2.73 3.26 -0.93
N TRP A 46 2.14 3.06 -2.11
CA TRP A 46 0.76 3.41 -2.36
C TRP A 46 -0.16 2.34 -1.78
N MET A 47 -1.13 2.78 -0.99
CA MET A 47 -2.14 1.89 -0.42
C MET A 47 -3.53 2.46 -0.70
N TYR A 48 -4.52 1.58 -0.78
CA TYR A 48 -5.90 1.99 -1.02
C TYR A 48 -6.81 1.38 0.04
N TYR A 49 -7.92 2.07 0.29
CA TYR A 49 -8.93 1.58 1.24
C TYR A 49 -9.86 0.61 0.51
N ASP A 50 -9.99 -0.60 1.04
CA ASP A 50 -10.79 -1.65 0.43
C ASP A 50 -12.18 -1.67 1.06
N LEU A 51 -13.12 -0.96 0.43
CA LEU A 51 -14.50 -0.90 0.91
C LEU A 51 -15.20 -2.25 0.85
N MET A 52 -14.86 -3.06 -0.15
CA MET A 52 -15.47 -4.39 -0.28
C MET A 52 -15.10 -5.30 0.88
N LYS A 53 -13.86 -5.21 1.34
CA LYS A 53 -13.41 -5.99 2.49
C LYS A 53 -14.20 -5.60 3.74
N THR A 54 -14.44 -4.31 3.94
CA THR A 54 -15.20 -3.81 5.08
C THR A 54 -16.66 -4.27 5.01
N VAL A 55 -17.25 -4.23 3.82
CA VAL A 55 -18.64 -4.67 3.62
C VAL A 55 -18.80 -6.14 3.97
N LYS A 56 -17.83 -6.98 3.62
CA LYS A 56 -17.88 -8.39 3.94
C LYS A 56 -17.93 -8.67 5.44
N GLU A 57 -17.32 -7.84 6.22
CA GLU A 57 -17.28 -8.02 7.67
C GLU A 57 -18.64 -7.77 8.32
N TYR A 58 -19.52 -7.03 7.66
CA TYR A 58 -20.85 -6.74 8.18
C TYR A 58 -21.86 -7.83 7.87
N ARG A 59 -21.45 -8.85 7.17
CA ARG A 59 -22.29 -9.98 6.85
C ARG A 59 -21.90 -11.18 7.71
#